data_58f9b1b1eeb474d0739f953587336ebb
#
_entry.id   58f9b1b1eeb474d0739f953587336ebb
#
_cell.length_a   1.000
_cell.length_b   1.000
_cell.length_c   1.000
_cell.angle_alpha   90.00
_cell.angle_beta   90.00
_cell.angle_gamma   90.00
#
_symmetry.space_group_name_H-M   'P 1'
#
loop_
_entity.id
_entity.type
_entity.pdbx_description
1 polymer ?
#
loop_
_entity_poly.entity_id
_entity_poly.type
_entity_poly.pdbx_seq_one_letter_code
_entity_poly.pdbx_strand_id
1 'polypeptide(L)'
;MIDLVGLFSRTPKDPDLKNNIKKYKEFKKLLKEKKYAEALKSGTELLRKVPHHHDALFMVGSIYYLKNKYGTAITFFDRSLEIGEYDIDVLLLKAYSHQKLSENKRAIQCCEKIKEIDPKNKPVQQLLTELDL
;
A
#
# COMPACT_ATOMS: atom_id res chain seq x y z
N MET A 1 -14.35 -4.73 2.72
CA MET A 1 -12.92 -5.12 2.87
C MET A 1 -12.23 -5.03 1.53
N ILE A 2 -11.04 -4.47 1.47
CA ILE A 2 -10.29 -4.32 0.22
C ILE A 2 -9.70 -5.68 -0.21
N ASP A 3 -9.74 -5.96 -1.52
CA ASP A 3 -9.09 -7.14 -2.09
C ASP A 3 -7.61 -6.84 -2.34
N LEU A 4 -6.76 -7.28 -1.42
CA LEU A 4 -5.32 -7.04 -1.52
C LEU A 4 -4.65 -7.92 -2.58
N VAL A 5 -5.24 -9.06 -2.94
CA VAL A 5 -4.65 -9.96 -3.95
C VAL A 5 -4.58 -9.27 -5.30
N GLY A 6 -5.63 -8.57 -5.70
CA GLY A 6 -5.62 -7.80 -6.96
C GLY A 6 -4.57 -6.69 -6.96
N LEU A 7 -4.33 -6.05 -5.82
CA LEU A 7 -3.32 -5.01 -5.70
C LEU A 7 -1.90 -5.56 -5.88
N PHE A 8 -1.64 -6.77 -5.42
CA PHE A 8 -0.33 -7.41 -5.55
C PHE A 8 -0.01 -7.87 -6.98
N SER A 9 -0.98 -7.79 -7.89
CA SER A 9 -0.79 -8.15 -9.29
C SER A 9 -0.37 -6.98 -10.17
N ARG A 10 -0.09 -5.82 -9.57
CA ARG A 10 0.32 -4.62 -10.31
C ARG A 10 1.62 -4.86 -11.09
N THR A 11 1.70 -4.24 -12.28
CA THR A 11 2.94 -4.27 -13.08
C THR A 11 3.90 -3.21 -12.58
N PRO A 12 5.22 -3.47 -12.59
CA PRO A 12 6.21 -2.47 -12.19
C PRO A 12 6.17 -1.24 -13.10
N LYS A 13 6.16 -0.05 -12.48
CA LYS A 13 6.20 1.22 -13.19
C LYS A 13 7.60 1.82 -13.27
N ASP A 14 8.48 1.42 -12.36
CA ASP A 14 9.83 1.95 -12.22
C ASP A 14 10.80 1.12 -13.05
N PRO A 15 11.63 1.75 -13.94
CA PRO A 15 12.63 1.04 -14.72
C PRO A 15 13.65 0.27 -13.88
N ASP A 16 14.02 0.78 -12.71
CA ASP A 16 15.01 0.11 -11.85
C ASP A 16 14.46 -1.21 -11.31
N LEU A 17 13.16 -1.31 -11.10
CA LEU A 17 12.54 -2.58 -10.72
C LEU A 17 12.60 -3.59 -11.84
N LYS A 18 12.49 -3.15 -13.08
CA LYS A 18 12.61 -4.05 -14.24
C LYS A 18 13.96 -4.75 -14.26
N ASN A 19 15.01 -4.08 -13.80
CA ASN A 19 16.35 -4.65 -13.71
C ASN A 19 16.47 -5.70 -12.60
N ASN A 20 15.49 -5.74 -11.69
CA ASN A 20 15.41 -6.72 -10.59
C ASN A 20 14.17 -7.61 -10.72
N ILE A 21 13.74 -7.88 -11.95
CA ILE A 21 12.52 -8.62 -12.25
C ILE A 21 12.43 -9.96 -11.52
N LYS A 22 13.52 -10.71 -11.47
CA LYS A 22 13.52 -12.02 -10.81
C LYS A 22 13.17 -11.91 -9.34
N LYS A 23 13.77 -10.95 -8.63
CA LYS A 23 13.47 -10.69 -7.21
C LYS A 23 12.06 -10.21 -7.00
N TYR A 24 11.58 -9.37 -7.89
CA TYR A 24 10.21 -8.85 -7.84
C TYR A 24 9.18 -9.97 -8.06
N LYS A 25 9.43 -10.86 -9.03
CA LYS A 25 8.55 -12.00 -9.30
C LYS A 25 8.50 -12.95 -8.10
N GLU A 26 9.65 -13.21 -7.46
CA GLU A 26 9.71 -14.04 -6.26
C GLU A 26 8.93 -13.41 -5.12
N PHE A 27 9.09 -12.10 -4.90
CA PHE A 27 8.35 -11.34 -3.89
C PHE A 27 6.84 -11.46 -4.12
N LYS A 28 6.38 -11.22 -5.37
CA LYS A 28 4.96 -11.35 -5.73
C LYS A 28 4.42 -12.76 -5.52
N LYS A 29 5.21 -13.76 -5.87
CA LYS A 29 4.84 -15.16 -5.67
C LYS A 29 4.61 -15.46 -4.18
N LEU A 30 5.53 -15.03 -3.33
CA LEU A 30 5.42 -15.22 -1.89
C LEU A 30 4.18 -14.53 -1.31
N LEU A 31 3.84 -13.34 -1.84
CA LEU A 31 2.62 -12.64 -1.45
C LEU A 31 1.35 -13.41 -1.85
N LYS A 32 1.31 -13.96 -3.07
CA LYS A 32 0.19 -14.76 -3.54
C LYS A 32 0.01 -16.02 -2.70
N GLU A 33 1.09 -16.63 -2.27
CA GLU A 33 1.10 -17.81 -1.41
C GLU A 33 0.85 -17.47 0.07
N LYS A 34 0.67 -16.20 0.38
CA LYS A 34 0.45 -15.69 1.76
C LYS A 34 1.58 -16.03 2.71
N LYS A 35 2.79 -16.21 2.19
CA LYS A 35 4.00 -16.43 2.98
C LYS A 35 4.60 -15.08 3.39
N TYR A 36 3.91 -14.39 4.31
CA TYR A 36 4.20 -12.99 4.60
C TYR A 36 5.57 -12.75 5.23
N ALA A 37 6.04 -13.65 6.09
CA ALA A 37 7.37 -13.52 6.69
C ALA A 37 8.48 -13.60 5.64
N GLU A 38 8.39 -14.59 4.74
CA GLU A 38 9.34 -14.76 3.65
C GLU A 38 9.22 -13.61 2.63
N ALA A 39 7.98 -13.19 2.32
CA ALA A 39 7.73 -12.07 1.42
C ALA A 39 8.31 -10.78 1.98
N LEU A 40 8.18 -10.54 3.28
CA LEU A 40 8.74 -9.35 3.93
C LEU A 40 10.27 -9.33 3.80
N LYS A 41 10.92 -10.47 4.01
CA LYS A 41 12.36 -10.59 3.84
C LYS A 41 12.77 -10.28 2.40
N SER A 42 12.08 -10.89 1.43
CA SER A 42 12.34 -10.68 0.00
C SER A 42 12.12 -9.23 -0.41
N GLY A 43 11.03 -8.61 0.05
CA GLY A 43 10.72 -7.21 -0.22
C GLY A 43 11.73 -6.25 0.39
N THR A 44 12.20 -6.55 1.60
CA THR A 44 13.23 -5.75 2.28
C THR A 44 14.56 -5.80 1.51
N GLU A 45 14.93 -6.98 1.02
CA GLU A 45 16.14 -7.14 0.20
C GLU A 45 16.02 -6.37 -1.12
N LEU A 46 14.85 -6.41 -1.74
CA LEU A 46 14.56 -5.64 -2.95
C LEU A 46 14.68 -4.13 -2.69
N LEU A 47 14.11 -3.64 -1.60
CA LEU A 47 14.17 -2.22 -1.23
C LEU A 47 15.59 -1.77 -0.84
N ARG A 48 16.44 -2.69 -0.39
CA ARG A 48 17.85 -2.35 -0.14
C ARG A 48 18.56 -2.00 -1.44
N LYS A 49 18.19 -2.66 -2.55
CA LYS A 49 18.77 -2.40 -3.88
C LYS A 49 18.09 -1.24 -4.59
N VAL A 50 16.77 -1.10 -4.41
CA VAL A 50 15.97 -0.07 -5.06
C VAL A 50 15.14 0.65 -3.98
N PRO A 51 15.76 1.56 -3.17
CA PRO A 51 15.10 2.15 -1.99
C PRO A 51 13.87 3.00 -2.31
N HIS A 52 13.81 3.58 -3.51
CA HIS A 52 12.72 4.47 -3.91
C HIS A 52 11.78 3.79 -4.91
N HIS A 53 11.51 2.52 -4.68
CA HIS A 53 10.64 1.76 -5.56
C HIS A 53 9.19 1.83 -5.10
N HIS A 54 8.36 2.55 -5.86
CA HIS A 54 6.96 2.82 -5.51
C HIS A 54 6.17 1.53 -5.21
N ASP A 55 6.17 0.57 -6.14
CA ASP A 55 5.38 -0.65 -5.98
C ASP A 55 5.89 -1.54 -4.84
N ALA A 56 7.21 -1.67 -4.70
CA ALA A 56 7.79 -2.46 -3.61
C ALA A 56 7.48 -1.85 -2.24
N LEU A 57 7.56 -0.52 -2.11
CA LEU A 57 7.19 0.18 -0.88
C LEU A 57 5.73 -0.05 -0.51
N PHE A 58 4.84 0.04 -1.50
CA PHE A 58 3.42 -0.23 -1.29
C PHE A 58 3.18 -1.67 -0.82
N MET A 59 3.82 -2.65 -1.47
CA MET A 59 3.63 -4.06 -1.14
C MET A 59 4.18 -4.40 0.25
N VAL A 60 5.35 -3.88 0.62
CA VAL A 60 5.91 -4.07 1.97
C VAL A 60 4.99 -3.43 3.02
N GLY A 61 4.52 -2.21 2.77
CA GLY A 61 3.54 -1.56 3.64
C GLY A 61 2.27 -2.39 3.80
N SER A 62 1.80 -3.00 2.71
CA SER A 62 0.61 -3.86 2.73
C SER A 62 0.81 -5.11 3.59
N ILE A 63 2.01 -5.69 3.60
CA ILE A 63 2.32 -6.81 4.50
C ILE A 63 2.21 -6.38 5.96
N TYR A 64 2.77 -5.22 6.31
CA TYR A 64 2.65 -4.70 7.66
C TYR A 64 1.20 -4.42 8.04
N TYR A 65 0.40 -3.91 7.10
CA TYR A 65 -1.03 -3.72 7.29
C TYR A 65 -1.73 -5.05 7.62
N LEU A 66 -1.43 -6.11 6.87
CA LEU A 66 -2.00 -7.44 7.11
C LEU A 66 -1.56 -8.03 8.46
N LYS A 67 -0.40 -7.64 8.96
CA LYS A 67 0.11 -8.06 10.27
C LYS A 67 -0.39 -7.15 11.40
N ASN A 68 -1.33 -6.26 11.12
CA ASN A 68 -1.89 -5.28 12.06
C ASN A 68 -0.87 -4.29 12.62
N LYS A 69 0.24 -4.08 11.90
CA LYS A 69 1.25 -3.09 12.26
C LYS A 69 1.00 -1.81 11.46
N TYR A 70 -0.07 -1.12 11.82
CA TYR A 70 -0.60 0.00 11.03
C TYR A 70 0.33 1.21 11.00
N GLY A 71 0.98 1.54 12.10
CA GLY A 71 1.94 2.64 12.14
C GLY A 71 3.12 2.43 11.20
N THR A 72 3.69 1.22 11.20
CA THR A 72 4.78 0.86 10.29
C THR A 72 4.29 0.85 8.84
N ALA A 73 3.08 0.32 8.60
CA ALA A 73 2.48 0.33 7.26
C ALA A 73 2.36 1.75 6.72
N ILE A 74 1.89 2.70 7.52
CA ILE A 74 1.77 4.10 7.13
C ILE A 74 3.13 4.69 6.72
N THR A 75 4.20 4.37 7.43
CA THR A 75 5.55 4.82 7.07
C THR A 75 5.92 4.40 5.65
N PHE A 76 5.64 3.15 5.28
CA PHE A 76 5.91 2.66 3.92
C PHE A 76 4.97 3.28 2.90
N PHE A 77 3.70 3.47 3.25
CA PHE A 77 2.74 4.13 2.36
C PHE A 77 3.14 5.58 2.09
N ASP A 78 3.61 6.30 3.11
CA ASP A 78 4.08 7.68 2.95
C ASP A 78 5.29 7.74 2.01
N ARG A 79 6.24 6.82 2.15
CA ARG A 79 7.38 6.73 1.24
C ARG A 79 6.95 6.42 -0.20
N SER A 80 5.98 5.53 -0.36
CA SER A 80 5.41 5.22 -1.67
C SER A 80 4.73 6.44 -2.29
N LEU A 81 4.00 7.22 -1.49
CA LEU A 81 3.30 8.43 -1.94
C LEU A 81 4.24 9.58 -2.29
N GLU A 82 5.46 9.61 -1.75
CA GLU A 82 6.49 10.58 -2.18
C GLU A 82 6.84 10.39 -3.66
N ILE A 83 6.70 9.18 -4.18
CA ILE A 83 7.02 8.84 -5.57
C ILE A 83 5.77 8.94 -6.45
N GLY A 84 4.65 8.39 -5.98
CA GLY A 84 3.37 8.40 -6.71
C GLY A 84 2.25 8.98 -5.83
N GLU A 85 2.19 10.29 -5.71
CA GLU A 85 1.30 10.99 -4.77
C GLU A 85 -0.19 10.83 -5.05
N TYR A 86 -0.56 10.44 -6.27
CA TYR A 86 -1.96 10.24 -6.67
C TYR A 86 -2.36 8.77 -6.78
N ASP A 87 -1.60 7.88 -6.17
CA ASP A 87 -1.92 6.45 -6.16
C ASP A 87 -3.07 6.18 -5.19
N ILE A 88 -4.27 5.93 -5.73
CA ILE A 88 -5.48 5.72 -4.95
C ILE A 88 -5.36 4.49 -4.05
N ASP A 89 -4.73 3.41 -4.53
CA ASP A 89 -4.59 2.19 -3.74
C ASP A 89 -3.76 2.44 -2.47
N VAL A 90 -2.67 3.19 -2.60
CA VAL A 90 -1.82 3.54 -1.46
C VAL A 90 -2.56 4.46 -0.49
N LEU A 91 -3.23 5.49 -1.02
CA LEU A 91 -4.03 6.42 -0.21
C LEU A 91 -5.13 5.70 0.55
N LEU A 92 -5.79 4.73 -0.08
CA LEU A 92 -6.87 3.97 0.53
C LEU A 92 -6.37 3.11 1.69
N LEU A 93 -5.27 2.36 1.49
CA LEU A 93 -4.69 1.56 2.57
C LEU A 93 -4.15 2.43 3.70
N LYS A 94 -3.61 3.59 3.38
CA LYS A 94 -3.21 4.57 4.39
C LYS A 94 -4.42 5.04 5.21
N ALA A 95 -5.53 5.33 4.54
CA ALA A 95 -6.77 5.73 5.21
C ALA A 95 -7.27 4.62 6.15
N TYR A 96 -7.32 3.37 5.70
CA TYR A 96 -7.70 2.25 6.55
C TYR A 96 -6.75 2.08 7.73
N SER A 97 -5.45 2.29 7.52
CA SER A 97 -4.46 2.19 8.59
C SER A 97 -4.70 3.24 9.68
N HIS A 98 -5.00 4.49 9.29
CA HIS A 98 -5.36 5.54 10.23
C HIS A 98 -6.67 5.22 10.96
N GLN A 99 -7.66 4.69 10.24
CA GLN A 99 -8.92 4.28 10.87
C GLN A 99 -8.68 3.22 11.96
N LYS A 100 -7.84 2.23 11.67
CA LYS A 100 -7.49 1.17 12.65
C LYS A 100 -6.80 1.73 13.88
N LEU A 101 -6.07 2.82 13.74
CA LEU A 101 -5.40 3.52 14.84
C LEU A 101 -6.31 4.55 15.53
N SER A 102 -7.57 4.64 15.12
CA SER A 102 -8.53 5.65 15.60
C SER A 102 -8.11 7.09 15.31
N GLU A 103 -7.28 7.27 14.29
CA GLU A 103 -6.84 8.59 13.82
C GLU A 103 -7.78 9.08 12.71
N ASN A 104 -9.02 9.34 13.09
CA ASN A 104 -10.11 9.58 12.13
C ASN A 104 -9.88 10.82 11.27
N LYS A 105 -9.32 11.89 11.82
CA LYS A 105 -9.03 13.11 11.04
C LYS A 105 -8.05 12.83 9.90
N ARG A 106 -7.02 12.05 10.18
CA ARG A 106 -6.02 11.67 9.16
C ARG A 106 -6.61 10.73 8.11
N ALA A 107 -7.46 9.81 8.56
CA ALA A 107 -8.18 8.94 7.62
C ALA A 107 -9.07 9.76 6.68
N ILE A 108 -9.80 10.74 7.21
CA ILE A 108 -10.64 11.63 6.41
C ILE A 108 -9.83 12.43 5.39
N GLN A 109 -8.66 12.95 5.79
CA GLN A 109 -7.77 13.67 4.88
C GLN A 109 -7.36 12.82 3.68
N CYS A 110 -7.03 11.55 3.91
CA CYS A 110 -6.73 10.61 2.81
C CYS A 110 -7.95 10.40 1.90
N CYS A 111 -9.13 10.25 2.51
CA CYS A 111 -10.38 10.07 1.76
C CYS A 111 -10.71 11.29 0.89
N GLU A 112 -10.52 12.49 1.42
CA GLU A 112 -10.74 13.73 0.67
C GLU A 112 -9.81 13.82 -0.53
N LYS A 113 -8.55 13.44 -0.36
CA LYS A 113 -7.61 13.42 -1.47
C LYS A 113 -8.01 12.41 -2.54
N ILE A 114 -8.48 11.23 -2.14
CA ILE A 114 -8.99 10.23 -3.10
C ILE A 114 -10.21 10.78 -3.84
N LYS A 115 -11.12 11.47 -3.16
CA LYS A 115 -12.31 12.08 -3.80
C LYS A 115 -11.94 13.12 -4.85
N GLU A 116 -10.86 13.86 -4.65
CA GLU A 116 -10.37 14.80 -5.66
C GLU A 116 -9.92 14.07 -6.93
N ILE A 117 -9.32 12.88 -6.78
CA ILE A 117 -8.82 12.09 -7.89
C ILE A 117 -9.94 11.29 -8.55
N ASP A 118 -10.79 10.65 -7.74
CA ASP A 118 -11.89 9.79 -8.18
C ASP A 118 -13.13 10.05 -7.32
N PRO A 119 -13.99 11.03 -7.71
CA PRO A 119 -15.16 11.39 -6.90
C PRO A 119 -16.17 10.28 -6.70
N LYS A 120 -16.15 9.25 -7.54
CA LYS A 120 -17.10 8.13 -7.47
C LYS A 120 -16.52 6.89 -6.79
N ASN A 121 -15.38 7.01 -6.14
CA ASN A 121 -14.74 5.88 -5.46
C ASN A 121 -15.64 5.33 -4.34
N LYS A 122 -16.15 4.11 -4.53
CA LYS A 122 -17.10 3.49 -3.60
C LYS A 122 -16.48 3.16 -2.24
N PRO A 123 -15.28 2.53 -2.16
CA PRO A 123 -14.65 2.28 -0.88
C PRO A 123 -14.48 3.53 -0.02
N VAL A 124 -14.15 4.66 -0.63
CA VAL A 124 -13.99 5.94 0.08
C VAL A 124 -15.32 6.45 0.59
N GLN A 125 -16.39 6.35 -0.20
CA GLN A 125 -17.72 6.76 0.23
C GLN A 125 -18.16 5.96 1.46
N GLN A 126 -17.92 4.64 1.44
CA GLN A 126 -18.23 3.77 2.57
C GLN A 126 -17.41 4.14 3.80
N LEU A 127 -16.10 4.34 3.62
CA LEU A 127 -15.20 4.69 4.72
C LEU A 127 -15.57 6.04 5.34
N LEU A 128 -15.90 7.04 4.55
CA LEU A 128 -16.35 8.33 5.06
C LEU A 128 -17.63 8.21 5.87
N THR A 129 -18.57 7.37 5.45
CA THR A 129 -19.79 7.10 6.20
C THR A 129 -19.46 6.51 7.58
N GLU A 130 -18.51 5.56 7.64
CA GLU A 130 -18.08 4.96 8.89
C GLU A 130 -17.37 5.96 9.82
N LEU A 131 -16.60 6.89 9.24
CA LEU A 131 -15.82 7.86 10.01
C LEU A 131 -16.63 9.06 10.51
N ASP A 132 -17.76 9.34 9.89
CA ASP A 132 -18.64 10.45 10.28
C ASP A 132 -19.53 10.12 11.48
N LEU A 133 -19.40 8.94 12.01
CA LEU A 133 -20.08 8.56 13.24
C LEU A 133 -19.34 9.12 14.44
#